data_1a998c5d288ecf5daf8cc926e5288e9b
#
_entry.id   1a998c5d288ecf5daf8cc926e5288e9b
#
_cell.length_a   1.000
_cell.length_b   1.000
_cell.length_c   1.000
_cell.angle_alpha   90.00
_cell.angle_beta   90.00
_cell.angle_gamma   90.00
#
_symmetry.space_group_name_H-M   'P 1'
#
loop_
_entity.id
_entity.type
_entity.pdbx_description
1 polymer ?
#
loop_
_entity_poly.entity_id
_entity_poly.type
_entity_poly.pdbx_seq_one_letter_code
_entity_poly.pdbx_strand_id
1 'polypeptide(L)'
;RSELEQLQYDASHVTNEGLESTRRMISLCEDSKEAGIRTLVALDDQGEQLDRIEEGMDQINADMKEAEKNLSGMEGCCGLCVLPCQKTAQFKEESDPWKDNRDGVVNNQPQRQENMVMLPCPQVGRITKDALEDEMEENLGQVNTLIDNMRNMAIDMGSEMDNQNRQLARLDDKAVSNEGRIRVANDRTANLM
;
A
#
# COMPACT_ATOMS: atom_id res chain seq x y z
N ARG A 1 48.51 -38.25 -5.45
CA ARG A 1 48.53 -36.81 -5.23
C ARG A 1 49.06 -36.54 -3.86
N SER A 2 49.98 -35.54 -3.73
CA SER A 2 50.45 -35.13 -2.42
C SER A 2 49.28 -34.51 -1.61
N GLU A 3 49.33 -34.58 -0.32
CA GLU A 3 48.31 -33.97 0.56
C GLU A 3 48.15 -32.46 0.28
N LEU A 4 49.25 -31.82 -0.09
CA LEU A 4 49.29 -30.40 -0.50
C LEU A 4 48.48 -30.18 -1.80
N GLU A 5 48.63 -31.03 -2.83
CA GLU A 5 47.87 -30.90 -4.08
C GLU A 5 46.38 -31.09 -3.89
N GLN A 6 46.00 -31.95 -2.95
CA GLN A 6 44.61 -32.17 -2.63
C GLN A 6 44.01 -30.92 -1.93
N LEU A 7 44.71 -30.33 -0.95
CA LEU A 7 44.29 -29.11 -0.28
C LEU A 7 44.18 -27.93 -1.24
N GLN A 8 45.12 -27.79 -2.18
CA GLN A 8 45.08 -26.74 -3.19
C GLN A 8 43.87 -26.91 -4.13
N TYR A 9 43.58 -28.15 -4.55
CA TYR A 9 42.42 -28.45 -5.36
C TYR A 9 41.12 -28.13 -4.62
N ASP A 10 40.97 -28.56 -3.38
CA ASP A 10 39.79 -28.32 -2.55
C ASP A 10 39.59 -26.81 -2.28
N ALA A 11 40.66 -26.08 -1.99
CA ALA A 11 40.60 -24.62 -1.82
C ALA A 11 40.13 -23.91 -3.10
N SER A 12 40.69 -24.27 -4.27
CA SER A 12 40.28 -23.71 -5.55
C SER A 12 38.82 -24.04 -5.90
N HIS A 13 38.38 -25.26 -5.59
CA HIS A 13 37.00 -25.67 -5.81
C HIS A 13 36.02 -24.84 -4.98
N VAL A 14 36.27 -24.68 -3.67
CA VAL A 14 35.44 -23.89 -2.75
C VAL A 14 35.41 -22.42 -3.16
N THR A 15 36.54 -21.85 -3.58
CA THR A 15 36.60 -20.46 -4.05
C THR A 15 35.75 -20.27 -5.31
N ASN A 16 35.81 -21.17 -6.28
CA ASN A 16 34.97 -21.10 -7.48
C ASN A 16 33.47 -21.24 -7.17
N GLU A 17 33.09 -22.16 -6.27
CA GLU A 17 31.69 -22.31 -5.83
C GLU A 17 31.20 -21.04 -5.11
N GLY A 18 32.04 -20.45 -4.28
CA GLY A 18 31.77 -19.19 -3.60
C GLY A 18 31.53 -18.04 -4.57
N LEU A 19 32.40 -17.90 -5.58
CA LEU A 19 32.27 -16.88 -6.62
C LEU A 19 30.95 -17.04 -7.40
N GLU A 20 30.64 -18.26 -7.82
CA GLU A 20 29.39 -18.52 -8.53
C GLU A 20 28.15 -18.25 -7.65
N SER A 21 28.26 -18.52 -6.35
CA SER A 21 27.22 -18.20 -5.39
C SER A 21 27.00 -16.70 -5.26
N THR A 22 28.07 -15.88 -5.18
CA THR A 22 27.93 -14.41 -5.11
C THR A 22 27.36 -13.81 -6.38
N ARG A 23 27.71 -14.34 -7.56
CA ARG A 23 27.10 -13.95 -8.82
C ARG A 23 25.61 -14.26 -8.88
N ARG A 24 25.18 -15.42 -8.38
CA ARG A 24 23.76 -15.76 -8.25
C ARG A 24 23.03 -14.85 -7.27
N MET A 25 23.67 -14.46 -6.16
CA MET A 25 23.10 -13.50 -5.22
C MET A 25 22.81 -12.15 -5.88
N ILE A 26 23.73 -11.61 -6.68
CA ILE A 26 23.50 -10.36 -7.43
C ILE A 26 22.27 -10.49 -8.33
N SER A 27 22.19 -11.57 -9.13
CA SER A 27 21.05 -11.79 -10.04
C SER A 27 19.72 -11.85 -9.29
N LEU A 28 19.66 -12.59 -8.17
CA LEU A 28 18.45 -12.66 -7.33
C LEU A 28 18.08 -11.32 -6.70
N CYS A 29 19.07 -10.53 -6.30
CA CYS A 29 18.83 -9.18 -5.77
C CYS A 29 18.32 -8.22 -6.85
N GLU A 30 18.84 -8.31 -8.08
CA GLU A 30 18.36 -7.53 -9.24
C GLU A 30 16.92 -7.88 -9.58
N ASP A 31 16.58 -9.17 -9.67
CA ASP A 31 15.22 -9.65 -9.90
C ASP A 31 14.27 -9.15 -8.79
N SER A 32 14.71 -9.22 -7.55
CA SER A 32 13.93 -8.75 -6.40
C SER A 32 13.71 -7.24 -6.42
N LYS A 33 14.74 -6.47 -6.80
CA LYS A 33 14.64 -5.02 -6.98
C LYS A 33 13.63 -4.67 -8.07
N GLU A 34 13.66 -5.38 -9.21
CA GLU A 34 12.71 -5.16 -10.29
C GLU A 34 11.27 -5.48 -9.85
N ALA A 35 11.08 -6.59 -9.13
CA ALA A 35 9.78 -6.91 -8.55
C ALA A 35 9.30 -5.84 -7.57
N GLY A 36 10.20 -5.30 -6.75
CA GLY A 36 9.91 -4.20 -5.83
C GLY A 36 9.45 -2.93 -6.55
N ILE A 37 10.14 -2.54 -7.62
CA ILE A 37 9.75 -1.38 -8.43
C ILE A 37 8.35 -1.57 -9.04
N ARG A 38 8.07 -2.76 -9.61
CA ARG A 38 6.73 -3.06 -10.14
C ARG A 38 5.64 -2.99 -9.06
N THR A 39 5.95 -3.43 -7.85
CA THR A 39 5.01 -3.37 -6.73
C THR A 39 4.72 -1.92 -6.32
N LEU A 40 5.75 -1.06 -6.25
CA LEU A 40 5.55 0.37 -5.96
C LEU A 40 4.67 1.05 -7.01
N VAL A 41 4.90 0.78 -8.30
CA VAL A 41 4.04 1.31 -9.38
C VAL A 41 2.59 0.82 -9.23
N ALA A 42 2.40 -0.47 -8.92
CA ALA A 42 1.05 -1.00 -8.72
C ALA A 42 0.34 -0.39 -7.49
N LEU A 43 1.08 -0.08 -6.42
CA LEU A 43 0.52 0.61 -5.26
C LEU A 43 0.13 2.06 -5.59
N ASP A 44 0.93 2.76 -6.39
CA ASP A 44 0.61 4.12 -6.88
C ASP A 44 -0.68 4.11 -7.72
N ASP A 45 -0.78 3.19 -8.68
CA ASP A 45 -2.00 2.99 -9.49
C ASP A 45 -3.23 2.66 -8.62
N GLN A 46 -3.06 1.88 -7.55
CA GLN A 46 -4.13 1.57 -6.59
C GLN A 46 -4.54 2.81 -5.78
N GLY A 47 -3.57 3.62 -5.36
CA GLY A 47 -3.84 4.90 -4.70
C GLY A 47 -4.73 5.81 -5.54
N GLU A 48 -4.40 5.99 -6.82
CA GLU A 48 -5.23 6.77 -7.74
C GLU A 48 -6.65 6.18 -7.94
N GLN A 49 -6.78 4.84 -7.88
CA GLN A 49 -8.10 4.22 -7.97
C GLN A 49 -8.93 4.49 -6.71
N LEU A 50 -8.31 4.43 -5.53
CA LEU A 50 -8.96 4.76 -4.27
C LEU A 50 -9.42 6.22 -4.22
N ASP A 51 -8.62 7.15 -4.72
CA ASP A 51 -9.00 8.57 -4.81
C ASP A 51 -10.23 8.76 -5.70
N ARG A 52 -10.27 8.10 -6.87
CA ARG A 52 -11.43 8.14 -7.77
C ARG A 52 -12.68 7.52 -7.14
N ILE A 53 -12.53 6.47 -6.35
CA ILE A 53 -13.65 5.86 -5.61
C ILE A 53 -14.13 6.84 -4.53
N GLU A 54 -13.22 7.51 -3.83
CA GLU A 54 -13.58 8.50 -2.80
C GLU A 54 -14.36 9.67 -3.39
N GLU A 55 -13.92 10.24 -4.51
CA GLU A 55 -14.66 11.26 -5.25
C GLU A 55 -16.05 10.77 -5.68
N GLY A 56 -16.14 9.53 -6.17
CA GLY A 56 -17.42 8.91 -6.53
C GLY A 56 -18.37 8.76 -5.35
N MET A 57 -17.88 8.38 -4.18
CA MET A 57 -18.68 8.29 -2.95
C MET A 57 -19.17 9.65 -2.49
N ASP A 58 -18.34 10.68 -2.60
CA ASP A 58 -18.71 12.06 -2.26
C ASP A 58 -19.80 12.58 -3.21
N GLN A 59 -19.71 12.25 -4.51
CA GLN A 59 -20.74 12.60 -5.48
C GLN A 59 -22.07 11.88 -5.19
N ILE A 60 -22.04 10.59 -4.90
CA ILE A 60 -23.25 9.82 -4.49
C ILE A 60 -23.89 10.46 -3.27
N ASN A 61 -23.12 10.85 -2.26
CA ASN A 61 -23.65 11.52 -1.07
C ASN A 61 -24.31 12.87 -1.42
N ALA A 62 -23.72 13.65 -2.33
CA ALA A 62 -24.30 14.92 -2.79
C ALA A 62 -25.63 14.69 -3.54
N ASP A 63 -25.64 13.73 -4.45
CA ASP A 63 -26.83 13.37 -5.24
C ASP A 63 -27.94 12.84 -4.34
N MET A 64 -27.60 12.04 -3.34
CA MET A 64 -28.57 11.53 -2.36
C MET A 64 -29.18 12.64 -1.50
N LYS A 65 -28.38 13.64 -1.08
CA LYS A 65 -28.92 14.82 -0.36
C LYS A 65 -29.90 15.61 -1.23
N GLU A 66 -29.63 15.74 -2.51
CA GLU A 66 -30.54 16.39 -3.46
C GLU A 66 -31.82 15.56 -3.65
N ALA A 67 -31.70 14.26 -3.82
CA ALA A 67 -32.83 13.35 -3.94
C ALA A 67 -33.74 13.39 -2.68
N GLU A 68 -33.15 13.35 -1.48
CA GLU A 68 -33.88 13.47 -0.20
C GLU A 68 -34.62 14.80 -0.10
N LYS A 69 -34.04 15.89 -0.58
CA LYS A 69 -34.70 17.21 -0.63
C LYS A 69 -35.88 17.21 -1.59
N ASN A 70 -35.73 16.62 -2.76
CA ASN A 70 -36.79 16.51 -3.75
C ASN A 70 -37.94 15.62 -3.24
N LEU A 71 -37.64 14.48 -2.60
CA LEU A 71 -38.67 13.64 -1.96
C LEU A 71 -39.43 14.39 -0.89
N SER A 72 -38.74 15.17 -0.04
CA SER A 72 -39.38 16.00 0.98
C SER A 72 -40.28 17.08 0.38
N GLY A 73 -39.90 17.64 -0.79
CA GLY A 73 -40.73 18.57 -1.56
C GLY A 73 -42.00 17.90 -2.13
N MET A 74 -41.88 16.69 -2.61
CA MET A 74 -43.04 15.90 -3.13
C MET A 74 -44.00 15.51 -2.02
N GLU A 75 -43.52 15.07 -0.87
CA GLU A 75 -44.32 14.78 0.32
C GLU A 75 -45.10 15.99 0.83
N GLY A 76 -44.51 17.23 0.70
CA GLY A 76 -45.16 18.48 1.08
C GLY A 76 -46.17 19.04 0.05
N CYS A 77 -46.04 18.66 -1.22
CA CYS A 77 -46.83 19.23 -2.31
C CYS A 77 -48.22 18.59 -2.45
N CYS A 78 -48.41 17.38 -1.90
CA CYS A 78 -49.72 16.73 -1.82
C CYS A 78 -50.57 17.29 -0.66
N GLY A 79 -50.50 18.60 -0.40
CA GLY A 79 -51.02 19.38 0.71
C GLY A 79 -52.50 19.29 1.08
N LEU A 80 -53.17 18.21 0.73
CA LEU A 80 -54.57 17.93 1.16
C LEU A 80 -54.70 16.76 2.17
N CYS A 81 -53.62 16.05 2.47
CA CYS A 81 -53.60 14.91 3.39
C CYS A 81 -52.36 14.83 4.26
N VAL A 82 -51.93 15.92 4.90
CA VAL A 82 -50.97 15.77 6.03
C VAL A 82 -51.79 15.46 7.27
N LEU A 83 -52.23 14.22 7.39
CA LEU A 83 -52.53 13.67 8.70
C LEU A 83 -51.24 13.59 9.49
N PRO A 84 -51.15 14.15 10.73
CA PRO A 84 -49.93 14.25 11.50
C PRO A 84 -49.37 12.92 12.02
N CYS A 85 -49.74 11.80 11.40
CA CYS A 85 -49.51 10.44 11.91
C CYS A 85 -48.36 9.66 11.26
N GLN A 86 -47.80 10.11 10.18
CA GLN A 86 -46.66 9.41 9.61
C GLN A 86 -45.44 10.36 9.57
N LYS A 87 -44.62 10.28 10.60
CA LYS A 87 -43.27 10.81 10.54
C LYS A 87 -42.51 9.96 9.52
N THR A 88 -42.34 10.51 8.31
CA THR A 88 -41.44 9.91 7.32
C THR A 88 -40.09 9.67 7.96
N ALA A 89 -39.58 8.45 7.83
CA ALA A 89 -38.28 8.08 8.34
C ALA A 89 -37.23 8.96 7.62
N GLN A 90 -36.57 9.80 8.38
CA GLN A 90 -35.41 10.55 7.89
C GLN A 90 -34.15 9.77 8.24
N PHE A 91 -33.22 9.69 7.31
CA PHE A 91 -31.91 9.12 7.58
C PHE A 91 -31.21 9.97 8.66
N LYS A 92 -30.78 9.32 9.72
CA LYS A 92 -29.94 9.95 10.75
C LYS A 92 -28.54 9.34 10.66
N GLU A 93 -27.60 10.18 10.36
CA GLU A 93 -26.20 9.81 10.36
C GLU A 93 -25.74 9.66 11.82
N GLU A 94 -25.32 8.47 12.24
CA GLU A 94 -24.80 8.21 13.59
C GLU A 94 -23.34 8.68 13.75
N SER A 95 -22.58 8.66 12.65
CA SER A 95 -21.22 9.21 12.52
C SER A 95 -21.19 10.12 11.30
N ASP A 96 -20.35 11.14 11.31
CA ASP A 96 -20.18 12.04 10.17
C ASP A 96 -18.92 11.64 9.38
N PRO A 97 -18.99 10.61 8.48
CA PRO A 97 -17.86 10.15 7.69
C PRO A 97 -17.42 11.17 6.64
N TRP A 98 -18.22 12.27 6.48
CA TRP A 98 -18.02 13.34 5.50
C TRP A 98 -17.26 14.54 6.08
N LYS A 99 -17.01 14.57 7.40
CA LYS A 99 -16.08 15.53 7.98
C LYS A 99 -14.70 15.23 7.47
N ASP A 100 -14.23 16.16 6.66
CA ASP A 100 -12.88 16.21 6.18
C ASP A 100 -11.92 16.27 7.38
N ASN A 101 -11.60 15.12 7.92
CA ASN A 101 -10.50 14.97 8.87
C ASN A 101 -9.20 15.14 8.07
N ARG A 102 -8.96 16.37 7.59
CA ARG A 102 -7.64 16.78 7.10
C ARG A 102 -6.54 16.70 8.16
N ASP A 103 -6.87 16.24 9.35
CA ASP A 103 -5.91 15.92 10.40
C ASP A 103 -5.03 14.71 10.10
N GLY A 104 -5.06 14.21 8.89
CA GLY A 104 -4.36 13.01 8.49
C GLY A 104 -3.50 13.09 7.27
N VAL A 105 -3.30 14.26 6.68
CA VAL A 105 -2.08 14.48 5.89
C VAL A 105 -0.95 14.63 6.90
N VAL A 106 -0.74 13.58 7.68
CA VAL A 106 0.57 13.32 8.20
C VAL A 106 1.39 13.07 6.94
N ASN A 107 2.06 14.11 6.51
CA ASN A 107 3.22 14.02 5.67
C ASN A 107 4.25 13.22 6.48
N ASN A 108 3.90 11.98 6.82
CA ASN A 108 4.81 10.95 7.21
C ASN A 108 5.47 10.48 5.91
N GLN A 109 6.19 11.40 5.27
CA GLN A 109 7.45 10.95 4.70
C GLN A 109 8.10 10.16 5.83
N PRO A 110 8.31 8.84 5.65
CA PRO A 110 9.04 8.09 6.63
C PRO A 110 10.28 8.92 6.88
N GLN A 111 10.41 9.46 8.11
CA GLN A 111 11.64 10.13 8.47
C GLN A 111 12.68 9.07 8.19
N ARG A 112 13.39 9.29 7.10
CA ARG A 112 14.57 8.54 6.74
C ARG A 112 15.41 8.59 8.01
N GLN A 113 15.22 7.61 8.89
CA GLN A 113 16.10 7.43 10.00
C GLN A 113 17.44 7.14 9.36
N GLU A 114 18.24 8.19 9.25
CA GLU A 114 19.63 8.12 8.81
C GLU A 114 20.52 7.32 9.78
N ASN A 115 19.93 6.53 10.63
CA ASN A 115 20.61 5.41 11.25
C ASN A 115 20.75 4.30 10.21
N MET A 116 21.48 4.62 9.15
CA MET A 116 22.11 3.62 8.30
C MET A 116 23.03 2.80 9.21
N VAL A 117 22.50 1.79 9.85
CA VAL A 117 23.31 0.68 10.29
C VAL A 117 23.73 0.00 8.98
N MET A 118 24.80 0.49 8.40
CA MET A 118 25.50 -0.27 7.37
C MET A 118 25.77 -1.63 8.00
N LEU A 119 25.03 -2.65 7.53
CA LEU A 119 25.38 -4.02 7.86
C LEU A 119 26.86 -4.17 7.45
N PRO A 120 27.76 -4.53 8.39
CA PRO A 120 29.15 -4.71 8.03
C PRO A 120 29.20 -5.73 6.91
N CYS A 121 29.80 -5.33 5.78
CA CYS A 121 30.01 -6.24 4.66
C CYS A 121 30.66 -7.52 5.22
N PRO A 122 30.08 -8.71 5.01
CA PRO A 122 30.68 -9.93 5.51
C PRO A 122 32.11 -10.02 4.94
N GLN A 123 33.09 -9.89 5.80
CA GLN A 123 34.48 -10.04 5.38
C GLN A 123 34.73 -11.52 5.12
N VAL A 124 34.89 -11.88 3.87
CA VAL A 124 35.34 -13.21 3.48
C VAL A 124 36.82 -13.32 3.86
N GLY A 125 37.15 -14.30 4.70
CA GLY A 125 38.55 -14.58 5.02
C GLY A 125 39.30 -14.94 3.73
N ARG A 126 40.29 -14.11 3.36
CA ARG A 126 41.09 -14.37 2.15
C ARG A 126 42.02 -15.55 2.42
N ILE A 127 41.92 -16.58 1.58
CA ILE A 127 42.68 -17.82 1.67
C ILE A 127 43.75 -17.84 0.58
N THR A 128 43.39 -17.53 -0.64
CA THR A 128 44.25 -17.64 -1.83
C THR A 128 44.84 -16.29 -2.25
N LYS A 129 44.22 -15.18 -1.86
CA LYS A 129 44.57 -13.79 -2.24
C LYS A 129 44.71 -13.61 -3.74
N ASP A 130 43.80 -14.20 -4.49
CA ASP A 130 43.73 -14.14 -5.93
C ASP A 130 42.58 -13.24 -6.44
N ALA A 131 42.54 -13.04 -7.77
CA ALA A 131 41.52 -12.21 -8.40
C ALA A 131 40.06 -12.73 -8.20
N LEU A 132 39.87 -14.02 -7.87
CA LEU A 132 38.57 -14.59 -7.62
C LEU A 132 37.99 -14.15 -6.27
N GLU A 133 38.87 -14.05 -5.26
CA GLU A 133 38.49 -13.51 -3.95
C GLU A 133 38.18 -12.02 -4.02
N ASP A 134 38.95 -11.25 -4.84
CA ASP A 134 38.68 -9.83 -5.08
C ASP A 134 37.29 -9.65 -5.75
N GLU A 135 36.96 -10.46 -6.74
CA GLU A 135 35.62 -10.45 -7.40
C GLU A 135 34.51 -10.83 -6.41
N MET A 136 34.72 -11.82 -5.56
CA MET A 136 33.73 -12.17 -4.53
C MET A 136 33.46 -11.05 -3.55
N GLU A 137 34.51 -10.33 -3.10
CA GLU A 137 34.37 -9.19 -2.19
C GLU A 137 33.61 -8.04 -2.87
N GLU A 138 33.90 -7.74 -4.14
CA GLU A 138 33.16 -6.76 -4.93
C GLU A 138 31.69 -7.18 -5.09
N ASN A 139 31.42 -8.43 -5.43
CA ASN A 139 30.07 -8.97 -5.58
C ASN A 139 29.27 -8.85 -4.26
N LEU A 140 29.88 -9.17 -3.13
CA LEU A 140 29.24 -9.02 -1.81
C LEU A 140 28.95 -7.56 -1.48
N GLY A 141 29.84 -6.63 -1.87
CA GLY A 141 29.58 -5.19 -1.75
C GLY A 141 28.39 -4.73 -2.56
N GLN A 142 28.24 -5.24 -3.79
CA GLN A 142 27.09 -4.96 -4.65
C GLN A 142 25.80 -5.55 -4.06
N VAL A 143 25.84 -6.81 -3.58
CA VAL A 143 24.69 -7.45 -2.90
C VAL A 143 24.23 -6.64 -1.70
N ASN A 144 25.17 -6.18 -0.86
CA ASN A 144 24.83 -5.34 0.30
C ASN A 144 24.11 -4.05 -0.13
N THR A 145 24.62 -3.36 -1.15
CA THR A 145 23.98 -2.15 -1.69
C THR A 145 22.57 -2.43 -2.23
N LEU A 146 22.38 -3.57 -2.91
CA LEU A 146 21.07 -3.98 -3.42
C LEU A 146 20.08 -4.31 -2.29
N ILE A 147 20.55 -4.97 -1.23
CA ILE A 147 19.74 -5.27 -0.03
C ILE A 147 19.30 -3.96 0.65
N ASP A 148 20.18 -2.97 0.79
CA ASP A 148 19.83 -1.67 1.37
C ASP A 148 18.76 -0.95 0.52
N ASN A 149 18.87 -1.00 -0.80
CA ASN A 149 17.86 -0.46 -1.69
C ASN A 149 16.50 -1.19 -1.55
N MET A 150 16.51 -2.53 -1.48
CA MET A 150 15.28 -3.31 -1.26
C MET A 150 14.65 -3.01 0.10
N ARG A 151 15.46 -2.81 1.13
CA ARG A 151 14.96 -2.40 2.46
C ARG A 151 14.23 -1.06 2.39
N ASN A 152 14.80 -0.08 1.70
CA ASN A 152 14.15 1.22 1.54
C ASN A 152 12.83 1.08 0.78
N MET A 153 12.81 0.33 -0.32
CA MET A 153 11.57 0.05 -1.06
C MET A 153 10.52 -0.64 -0.19
N ALA A 154 10.91 -1.59 0.65
CA ALA A 154 9.98 -2.28 1.55
C ALA A 154 9.37 -1.32 2.59
N ILE A 155 10.13 -0.34 3.09
CA ILE A 155 9.64 0.70 3.99
C ILE A 155 8.64 1.60 3.26
N ASP A 156 8.96 2.02 2.04
CA ASP A 156 8.07 2.87 1.23
C ASP A 156 6.77 2.14 0.91
N MET A 157 6.82 0.86 0.51
CA MET A 157 5.64 0.01 0.29
C MET A 157 4.79 -0.11 1.55
N GLY A 158 5.42 -0.36 2.71
CA GLY A 158 4.72 -0.48 3.98
C GLY A 158 3.98 0.80 4.34
N SER A 159 4.62 1.95 4.16
CA SER A 159 4.01 3.26 4.40
C SER A 159 2.81 3.52 3.48
N GLU A 160 2.95 3.20 2.19
CA GLU A 160 1.88 3.37 1.21
C GLU A 160 0.68 2.45 1.52
N MET A 161 0.94 1.18 1.83
CA MET A 161 -0.12 0.25 2.24
C MET A 161 -0.86 0.72 3.49
N ASP A 162 -0.18 1.28 4.48
CA ASP A 162 -0.81 1.83 5.68
C ASP A 162 -1.68 3.06 5.36
N ASN A 163 -1.27 3.91 4.41
CA ASN A 163 -2.07 5.04 3.94
C ASN A 163 -3.34 4.55 3.24
N GLN A 164 -3.20 3.61 2.31
CA GLN A 164 -4.32 3.03 1.56
C GLN A 164 -5.29 2.28 2.47
N ASN A 165 -4.81 1.55 3.48
CA ASN A 165 -5.66 0.89 4.46
C ASN A 165 -6.52 1.90 5.27
N ARG A 166 -5.93 3.05 5.65
CA ARG A 166 -6.71 4.12 6.30
C ARG A 166 -7.75 4.73 5.36
N GLN A 167 -7.40 4.89 4.08
CA GLN A 167 -8.35 5.37 3.08
C GLN A 167 -9.48 4.37 2.85
N LEU A 168 -9.17 3.07 2.74
CA LEU A 168 -10.17 2.01 2.63
C LEU A 168 -11.15 2.01 3.81
N ALA A 169 -10.68 2.21 5.04
CA ALA A 169 -11.55 2.30 6.21
C ALA A 169 -12.52 3.50 6.10
N ARG A 170 -12.06 4.66 5.63
CA ARG A 170 -12.94 5.82 5.39
C ARG A 170 -13.95 5.55 4.27
N LEU A 171 -13.52 4.88 3.21
CA LEU A 171 -14.41 4.50 2.10
C LEU A 171 -15.50 3.53 2.54
N ASP A 172 -15.18 2.58 3.43
CA ASP A 172 -16.15 1.67 4.01
C ASP A 172 -17.23 2.43 4.80
N ASP A 173 -16.83 3.35 5.66
CA ASP A 173 -17.76 4.20 6.42
C ASP A 173 -18.65 5.05 5.49
N LYS A 174 -18.09 5.65 4.42
CA LYS A 174 -18.84 6.40 3.41
C LYS A 174 -19.81 5.49 2.64
N ALA A 175 -19.40 4.27 2.30
CA ALA A 175 -20.25 3.30 1.60
C ALA A 175 -21.46 2.88 2.45
N VAL A 176 -21.24 2.58 3.73
CA VAL A 176 -22.30 2.24 4.69
C VAL A 176 -23.30 3.41 4.84
N SER A 177 -22.82 4.64 4.94
CA SER A 177 -23.67 5.84 5.00
C SER A 177 -24.52 5.98 3.73
N ASN A 178 -23.91 5.89 2.54
CA ASN A 178 -24.60 5.98 1.26
C ASN A 178 -25.65 4.86 1.09
N GLU A 179 -25.32 3.63 1.46
CA GLU A 179 -26.26 2.51 1.44
C GLU A 179 -27.49 2.79 2.32
N GLY A 180 -27.27 3.24 3.55
CA GLY A 180 -28.33 3.60 4.47
C GLY A 180 -29.24 4.69 3.91
N ARG A 181 -28.70 5.74 3.29
CA ARG A 181 -29.44 6.82 2.62
C ARG A 181 -30.27 6.31 1.46
N ILE A 182 -29.65 5.53 0.58
CA ILE A 182 -30.34 4.94 -0.58
C ILE A 182 -31.52 4.07 -0.14
N ARG A 183 -31.32 3.24 0.89
CA ARG A 183 -32.39 2.39 1.42
C ARG A 183 -33.57 3.20 1.95
N VAL A 184 -33.29 4.23 2.79
CA VAL A 184 -34.35 5.10 3.33
C VAL A 184 -35.07 5.87 2.21
N ALA A 185 -34.34 6.39 1.22
CA ALA A 185 -34.95 7.10 0.10
C ALA A 185 -35.83 6.15 -0.77
N ASN A 186 -35.38 4.91 -0.96
CA ASN A 186 -36.16 3.91 -1.70
C ASN A 186 -37.45 3.55 -0.97
N ASP A 187 -37.43 3.32 0.35
CA ASP A 187 -38.61 3.06 1.17
C ASP A 187 -39.59 4.24 1.14
N ARG A 188 -39.10 5.47 1.17
CA ARG A 188 -39.91 6.70 1.04
C ARG A 188 -40.61 6.76 -0.34
N THR A 189 -39.85 6.46 -1.40
CA THR A 189 -40.38 6.43 -2.77
C THR A 189 -41.48 5.38 -2.92
N ALA A 190 -41.30 4.17 -2.36
CA ALA A 190 -42.29 3.11 -2.38
C ALA A 190 -43.59 3.46 -1.65
N ASN A 191 -43.51 4.31 -0.62
CA ASN A 191 -44.68 4.78 0.12
C ASN A 191 -45.43 5.93 -0.58
N LEU A 192 -44.85 6.55 -1.60
CA LEU A 192 -45.47 7.61 -2.40
C LEU A 192 -46.23 7.07 -3.63
N MET A 193 -45.95 5.82 -4.00
CA MET A 193 -46.65 5.11 -5.11
C MET A 193 -47.86 4.36 -4.58
#